data_c0a42dc7ca01d3cf9535703bea1af2f7
#
_entry.id   c0a42dc7ca01d3cf9535703bea1af2f7
#
_cell.length_a   1.000
_cell.length_b   1.000
_cell.length_c   1.000
_cell.angle_alpha   90.00
_cell.angle_beta   90.00
_cell.angle_gamma   90.00
#
_symmetry.space_group_name_H-M   'P 1'
#
loop_
_entity.id
_entity.type
_entity.pdbx_description
1 polymer ?
#
loop_
_entity_poly.entity_id
_entity_poly.type
_entity_poly.pdbx_seq_one_letter_code
_entity_poly.pdbx_strand_id
1 'polypeptide(L)'
;MTVRIATFNLENLDDGINVQPPLVDRIQIMRPQLERVAADIICLQEINSQGSAGSRTLAALDQLLSNTPYAGFSRQTTLTTSGQL
;
A
#
# COMPACT_ATOMS: atom_id res chain seq x y z
N MET A 1 -26.32 -3.57 -9.70
CA MET A 1 -24.88 -3.29 -9.58
C MET A 1 -24.43 -3.51 -8.15
N THR A 2 -23.34 -4.20 -7.94
CA THR A 2 -22.76 -4.38 -6.61
C THR A 2 -21.40 -3.69 -6.54
N VAL A 3 -21.11 -3.12 -5.39
CA VAL A 3 -19.81 -2.51 -5.11
C VAL A 3 -19.15 -3.30 -4.00
N ARG A 4 -17.92 -3.74 -4.22
CA ARG A 4 -17.15 -4.48 -3.22
C ARG A 4 -16.16 -3.53 -2.55
N ILE A 5 -16.34 -3.35 -1.24
CA ILE A 5 -15.48 -2.49 -0.43
C ILE A 5 -14.71 -3.39 0.53
N ALA A 6 -13.40 -3.18 0.63
CA ALA A 6 -12.55 -3.96 1.52
C ALA A 6 -11.65 -3.04 2.34
N THR A 7 -11.23 -3.53 3.50
CA THR A 7 -10.19 -2.90 4.30
C THR A 7 -9.08 -3.91 4.52
N PHE A 8 -7.84 -3.44 4.55
CA PHE A 8 -6.69 -4.32 4.70
C PHE A 8 -5.58 -3.59 5.47
N ASN A 9 -5.17 -4.16 6.59
CA ASN A 9 -4.07 -3.62 7.37
C ASN A 9 -2.75 -4.19 6.84
N LEU A 10 -1.82 -3.34 6.43
CA LEU A 10 -0.56 -3.75 5.82
C LEU A 10 0.59 -3.85 6.83
N GLU A 11 0.30 -3.68 8.12
CA GLU A 11 1.26 -3.90 9.21
C GLU A 11 2.58 -3.16 8.98
N ASN A 12 2.50 -1.82 8.86
CA ASN A 12 3.66 -0.94 8.68
C ASN A 12 4.48 -1.30 7.44
N LEU A 13 3.81 -1.44 6.30
CA LEU A 13 4.47 -1.73 5.02
C LEU A 13 5.59 -0.73 4.73
N ASP A 14 6.81 -1.22 4.53
CA ASP A 14 8.00 -0.40 4.31
C ASP A 14 9.01 -1.17 3.47
N ASP A 15 10.03 -0.47 2.94
CA ASP A 15 11.04 -1.06 2.07
C ASP A 15 12.47 -0.95 2.63
N GLY A 16 12.64 -0.58 3.90
CA GLY A 16 13.95 -0.44 4.52
C GLY A 16 14.75 -1.74 4.54
N ILE A 17 16.08 -1.62 4.50
CA ILE A 17 16.96 -2.80 4.49
C ILE A 17 16.92 -3.59 5.79
N ASN A 18 16.51 -2.96 6.88
CA ASN A 18 16.39 -3.61 8.19
C ASN A 18 14.93 -4.01 8.52
N VAL A 19 14.02 -3.86 7.56
CA VAL A 19 12.62 -4.25 7.74
C VAL A 19 12.50 -5.76 7.71
N GLN A 20 11.81 -6.34 8.70
CA GLN A 20 11.59 -7.78 8.79
C GLN A 20 10.09 -8.07 8.97
N PRO A 21 9.52 -8.96 8.14
CA PRO A 21 10.16 -9.61 6.99
C PRO A 21 10.43 -8.61 5.85
N PRO A 22 11.36 -8.92 4.92
CA PRO A 22 11.65 -8.03 3.80
C PRO A 22 10.42 -7.78 2.92
N LEU A 23 10.38 -6.61 2.28
CA LEU A 23 9.24 -6.22 1.44
C LEU A 23 8.95 -7.27 0.35
N VAL A 24 9.98 -7.81 -0.29
CA VAL A 24 9.78 -8.80 -1.36
C VAL A 24 9.03 -10.03 -0.87
N ASP A 25 9.30 -10.49 0.35
CA ASP A 25 8.62 -11.63 0.93
C ASP A 25 7.18 -11.29 1.28
N ARG A 26 6.95 -10.10 1.81
CA ARG A 26 5.60 -9.62 2.14
C ARG A 26 4.74 -9.49 0.89
N ILE A 27 5.31 -9.01 -0.21
CA ILE A 27 4.60 -8.87 -1.48
C ILE A 27 4.15 -10.24 -1.99
N GLN A 28 4.99 -11.26 -1.90
CA GLN A 28 4.64 -12.60 -2.35
C GLN A 28 3.43 -13.18 -1.62
N ILE A 29 3.25 -12.79 -0.35
CA ILE A 29 2.12 -13.24 0.47
C ILE A 29 0.90 -12.36 0.26
N MET A 30 1.08 -11.05 0.26
CA MET A 30 -0.01 -10.07 0.28
C MET A 30 -0.67 -9.87 -1.07
N ARG A 31 0.11 -9.85 -2.15
CA ARG A 31 -0.42 -9.55 -3.48
C ARG A 31 -1.50 -10.54 -3.91
N PRO A 32 -1.32 -11.86 -3.77
CA PRO A 32 -2.39 -12.80 -4.11
C PRO A 32 -3.65 -12.61 -3.27
N GLN A 33 -3.49 -12.21 -2.00
CA GLN A 33 -4.64 -11.96 -1.13
C GLN A 33 -5.43 -10.74 -1.62
N LEU A 34 -4.73 -9.66 -1.98
CA LEU A 34 -5.36 -8.45 -2.52
C LEU A 34 -6.08 -8.74 -3.84
N GLU A 35 -5.47 -9.53 -4.71
CA GLU A 35 -6.09 -9.90 -5.98
C GLU A 35 -7.37 -10.71 -5.77
N ARG A 36 -7.37 -11.66 -4.82
CA ARG A 36 -8.55 -12.47 -4.54
C ARG A 36 -9.70 -11.65 -3.96
N VAL A 37 -9.41 -10.59 -3.23
CA VAL A 37 -10.43 -9.69 -2.69
C VAL A 37 -11.19 -9.00 -3.82
N ALA A 38 -10.51 -8.61 -4.90
CA ALA A 38 -11.09 -7.98 -6.09
C ALA A 38 -12.03 -6.83 -5.71
N ALA A 39 -11.56 -5.91 -4.88
CA ALA A 39 -12.37 -4.81 -4.39
C ALA A 39 -12.48 -3.68 -5.44
N ASP A 40 -13.62 -3.00 -5.44
CA ASP A 40 -13.83 -1.78 -6.23
C ASP A 40 -13.29 -0.57 -5.46
N ILE A 41 -13.41 -0.60 -4.14
CA ILE A 41 -12.83 0.39 -3.22
C ILE A 41 -12.07 -0.38 -2.16
N ILE A 42 -10.81 -0.03 -1.94
CA ILE A 42 -10.01 -0.68 -0.92
C ILE A 42 -9.39 0.37 0.00
N CYS A 43 -9.56 0.17 1.29
CA CYS A 43 -8.97 1.02 2.33
C CYS A 43 -7.79 0.30 2.94
N LEU A 44 -6.61 0.89 2.83
CA LEU A 44 -5.36 0.30 3.31
C LEU A 44 -4.86 1.09 4.52
N GLN A 45 -4.44 0.39 5.56
CA GLN A 45 -3.93 0.98 6.78
C GLN A 45 -2.49 0.55 7.04
N GLU A 46 -1.78 1.34 7.86
CA GLU A 46 -0.40 1.08 8.29
C GLU A 46 0.56 0.97 7.12
N ILE A 47 0.54 2.00 6.27
CA ILE A 47 1.48 2.15 5.17
C ILE A 47 2.48 3.22 5.56
N ASN A 48 3.78 2.88 5.50
CA ASN A 48 4.85 3.85 5.73
C ASN A 48 5.22 4.51 4.41
N SER A 49 5.54 5.81 4.46
CA SER A 49 6.08 6.53 3.32
C SER A 49 7.61 6.37 3.29
N GLN A 50 8.20 6.54 2.12
CA GLN A 50 9.63 6.41 1.91
C GLN A 50 10.24 7.75 1.50
N GLY A 51 11.56 7.88 1.68
CA GLY A 51 12.26 9.11 1.34
C GLY A 51 12.42 10.04 2.54
N SER A 52 12.80 11.28 2.26
CA SER A 52 13.04 12.29 3.28
C SER A 52 11.90 13.30 3.33
N ALA A 53 11.88 14.11 4.40
CA ALA A 53 10.87 15.14 4.58
C ALA A 53 10.83 16.07 3.37
N GLY A 54 9.61 16.36 2.87
CA GLY A 54 9.39 17.20 1.70
C GLY A 54 9.44 16.48 0.36
N SER A 55 9.93 15.21 0.32
CA SER A 55 9.97 14.42 -0.91
C SER A 55 9.59 12.96 -0.66
N ARG A 56 8.66 12.73 0.25
CA ARG A 56 8.22 11.36 0.58
C ARG A 56 7.34 10.77 -0.51
N THR A 57 7.47 9.47 -0.70
CA THR A 57 6.71 8.70 -1.67
C THR A 57 6.08 7.49 -1.01
N LEU A 58 5.22 6.80 -1.75
CA LEU A 58 4.64 5.53 -1.34
C LEU A 58 5.24 4.39 -2.18
N ALA A 59 6.57 4.37 -2.29
CA ALA A 59 7.28 3.43 -3.15
C ALA A 59 7.00 1.97 -2.78
N ALA A 60 6.96 1.65 -1.48
CA ALA A 60 6.67 0.28 -1.04
C ALA A 60 5.26 -0.15 -1.45
N LEU A 61 4.28 0.74 -1.28
CA LEU A 61 2.91 0.47 -1.72
C LEU A 61 2.84 0.30 -3.24
N ASP A 62 3.53 1.17 -3.99
CA ASP A 62 3.57 1.08 -5.45
C ASP A 62 4.11 -0.28 -5.89
N GLN A 63 5.17 -0.78 -5.24
CA GLN A 63 5.71 -2.10 -5.53
C GLN A 63 4.69 -3.21 -5.26
N LEU A 64 4.01 -3.14 -4.13
CA LEU A 64 2.99 -4.14 -3.77
C LEU A 64 1.88 -4.19 -4.81
N LEU A 65 1.41 -3.04 -5.27
CA LEU A 65 0.26 -2.95 -6.16
C LEU A 65 0.63 -3.09 -7.64
N SER A 66 1.91 -3.08 -7.99
CA SER A 66 2.34 -3.22 -9.38
C SER A 66 1.85 -4.55 -9.96
N ASN A 67 1.43 -4.54 -11.22
CA ASN A 67 0.89 -5.70 -11.93
C ASN A 67 -0.38 -6.27 -11.29
N THR A 68 -1.08 -5.48 -10.48
CA THR A 68 -2.41 -5.83 -9.95
C THR A 68 -3.46 -4.90 -10.56
N PRO A 69 -4.75 -5.26 -10.49
CA PRO A 69 -5.81 -4.33 -10.92
C PRO A 69 -5.81 -3.01 -10.16
N TYR A 70 -5.26 -2.97 -8.95
CA TYR A 70 -5.24 -1.75 -8.12
C TYR A 70 -4.21 -0.73 -8.59
N ALA A 71 -3.28 -1.09 -9.47
CA ALA A 71 -2.24 -0.17 -9.92
C ALA A 71 -2.82 1.08 -10.59
N GLY A 72 -3.97 0.95 -11.26
CA GLY A 72 -4.63 2.06 -11.93
C GLY A 72 -5.71 2.77 -11.11
N PHE A 73 -5.88 2.40 -9.85
CA PHE A 73 -6.91 3.01 -9.01
C PHE A 73 -6.52 4.43 -8.62
N SER A 74 -7.51 5.31 -8.54
CA SER A 74 -7.32 6.64 -7.95
C SER A 74 -7.07 6.51 -6.45
N ARG A 75 -6.23 7.40 -5.91
CA ARG A 75 -5.82 7.34 -4.50
C ARG A 75 -6.21 8.58 -3.75
N GLN A 76 -6.59 8.39 -2.48
CA GLN A 76 -6.71 9.43 -1.47
C GLN A 76 -5.84 9.01 -0.30
N THR A 77 -4.97 9.90 0.18
CA THR A 77 -4.07 9.59 1.28
C THR A 77 -4.28 10.59 2.41
N THR A 78 -4.02 10.12 3.65
CA THR A 78 -3.92 11.03 4.78
C THR A 78 -2.54 11.67 4.77
N LEU A 79 -2.48 12.91 5.24
CA LEU A 79 -1.22 13.65 5.35
C LEU A 79 -0.98 14.01 6.81
N THR A 80 0.28 14.22 7.16
CA THR A 80 0.64 14.75 8.47
C THR A 80 0.17 16.20 8.58
N THR A 81 0.24 16.77 9.78
CA THR A 81 -0.12 18.18 9.99
C THR A 81 0.78 19.13 9.19
N SER A 82 1.98 18.69 8.80
CA SER A 82 2.89 19.46 7.94
C SER A 82 2.67 19.20 6.46
N GLY A 83 1.65 18.44 6.08
CA GLY A 83 1.31 18.18 4.68
C GLY A 83 2.14 17.09 4.02
N GLN A 84 2.72 16.16 4.78
CA GLN A 84 3.55 15.06 4.25
C GLN A 84 2.84 13.71 4.35
N LEU A 85 3.23 12.83 3.44
CA LEU A 85 2.75 11.44 3.45
C LEU A 85 3.17 10.67 4.70
#